data_6e48263800742ab7e6f51123b7b65fda
#
_entry.id   6e48263800742ab7e6f51123b7b65fda
#
_cell.length_a   1.000
_cell.length_b   1.000
_cell.length_c   1.000
_cell.angle_alpha   90.00
_cell.angle_beta   90.00
_cell.angle_gamma   90.00
#
_symmetry.space_group_name_H-M   'P 1'
#
loop_
_entity.id
_entity.type
_entity.pdbx_description
1 polymer ?
#
loop_
_entity_poly.entity_id
_entity_poly.type
_entity_poly.pdbx_seq_one_letter_code
_entity_poly.pdbx_strand_id
1 'polypeptide(L)'
;MKKISAFKYDSEDNVVRALYKIGLIIFVPLVILFFFLRTDTAVDYLINGGYYCTFKSATGLNCPGCGGTRASFYLARLDIVNSFKMNATVLVSVILYLFFMIKETLHRVFGLKGVKEWQVYVLITIFVATVVIRWIVCNFVFVL
;
A
#
# COMPACT_ATOMS: atom_id res chain seq x y z
N MET A 1 -28.49 -28.18 -5.85
CA MET A 1 -27.74 -27.36 -4.86
C MET A 1 -26.23 -27.42 -5.03
N LYS A 2 -25.59 -28.54 -5.45
CA LYS A 2 -24.11 -28.61 -5.68
C LYS A 2 -23.57 -27.69 -6.81
N LYS A 3 -24.37 -27.42 -7.85
CA LYS A 3 -23.95 -26.63 -9.02
C LYS A 3 -23.78 -25.10 -8.72
N ILE A 4 -24.59 -24.58 -7.80
CA ILE A 4 -24.54 -23.14 -7.40
C ILE A 4 -23.33 -22.86 -6.52
N SER A 5 -22.96 -23.80 -5.62
CA SER A 5 -21.77 -23.66 -4.77
C SER A 5 -20.47 -23.78 -5.57
N ALA A 6 -20.43 -24.63 -6.60
CA ALA A 6 -19.27 -24.77 -7.48
C ALA A 6 -19.05 -23.52 -8.35
N PHE A 7 -20.14 -22.93 -8.88
CA PHE A 7 -20.06 -21.71 -9.69
C PHE A 7 -19.60 -20.49 -8.85
N LYS A 8 -20.08 -20.37 -7.62
CA LYS A 8 -19.66 -19.31 -6.70
C LYS A 8 -18.20 -19.47 -6.27
N TYR A 9 -17.74 -20.70 -6.05
CA TYR A 9 -16.35 -21.00 -5.69
C TYR A 9 -15.38 -20.65 -6.83
N ASP A 10 -15.73 -20.91 -8.09
CA ASP A 10 -14.89 -20.65 -9.25
C ASP A 10 -14.75 -19.13 -9.57
N SER A 11 -15.81 -18.35 -9.30
CA SER A 11 -15.75 -16.88 -9.47
C SER A 11 -14.89 -16.20 -8.40
N GLU A 12 -14.94 -16.67 -7.15
CA GLU A 12 -14.14 -16.16 -6.04
C GLU A 12 -12.63 -16.37 -6.29
N ASP A 13 -12.24 -17.54 -6.78
CA ASP A 13 -10.85 -17.81 -7.16
C ASP A 13 -10.36 -16.94 -8.32
N ASN A 14 -11.23 -16.54 -9.23
CA ASN A 14 -10.86 -15.71 -10.37
C ASN A 14 -10.45 -14.27 -9.95
N VAL A 15 -11.15 -13.67 -8.98
CA VAL A 15 -10.81 -12.33 -8.46
C VAL A 15 -9.44 -12.36 -7.76
N VAL A 16 -9.23 -13.30 -6.86
CA VAL A 16 -7.95 -13.44 -6.14
C VAL A 16 -6.80 -13.73 -7.12
N ARG A 17 -7.02 -14.57 -8.12
CA ARG A 17 -6.04 -14.85 -9.19
C ARG A 17 -5.71 -13.62 -10.02
N ALA A 18 -6.71 -12.80 -10.37
CA ALA A 18 -6.50 -11.55 -11.09
C ALA A 18 -5.68 -10.56 -10.26
N LEU A 19 -6.03 -10.36 -8.99
CA LEU A 19 -5.30 -9.49 -8.07
C LEU A 19 -3.85 -9.96 -7.87
N TYR A 20 -3.62 -11.27 -7.78
CA TYR A 20 -2.27 -11.81 -7.67
C TYR A 20 -1.43 -11.56 -8.93
N LYS A 21 -1.99 -11.80 -10.13
CA LYS A 21 -1.31 -11.50 -11.39
C LYS A 21 -0.98 -10.01 -11.52
N ILE A 22 -1.92 -9.13 -11.21
CA ILE A 22 -1.70 -7.68 -11.19
C ILE A 22 -0.62 -7.34 -10.17
N GLY A 23 -0.65 -7.94 -8.98
CA GLY A 23 0.38 -7.77 -7.96
C GLY A 23 1.77 -8.16 -8.46
N LEU A 24 1.91 -9.28 -9.16
CA LEU A 24 3.20 -9.68 -9.75
C LEU A 24 3.71 -8.68 -10.80
N ILE A 25 2.81 -8.17 -11.65
CA ILE A 25 3.16 -7.15 -12.67
C ILE A 25 3.63 -5.86 -11.98
N ILE A 26 2.99 -5.46 -10.89
CA ILE A 26 3.35 -4.27 -10.12
C ILE A 26 4.63 -4.49 -9.30
N PHE A 27 4.91 -5.73 -8.90
CA PHE A 27 6.08 -6.05 -8.07
C PHE A 27 7.41 -5.63 -8.72
N VAL A 28 7.57 -5.89 -10.02
CA VAL A 28 8.81 -5.57 -10.75
C VAL A 28 9.11 -4.06 -10.73
N PRO A 29 8.18 -3.16 -11.14
CA PRO A 29 8.44 -1.72 -11.06
C PRO A 29 8.58 -1.22 -9.62
N LEU A 30 7.92 -1.84 -8.63
CA LEU A 30 8.12 -1.50 -7.22
C LEU A 30 9.53 -1.82 -6.75
N VAL A 31 10.10 -2.96 -7.15
CA VAL A 31 11.50 -3.33 -6.84
C VAL A 31 12.46 -2.35 -7.48
N ILE A 32 12.26 -2.01 -8.75
CA ILE A 32 13.08 -1.02 -9.46
C ILE A 32 13.01 0.34 -8.75
N LEU A 33 11.80 0.79 -8.40
CA LEU A 33 11.60 2.03 -7.66
C LEU A 33 12.28 2.01 -6.29
N PHE A 34 12.22 0.87 -5.58
CA PHE A 34 12.90 0.69 -4.30
C PHE A 34 14.42 0.88 -4.42
N PHE A 35 15.03 0.27 -5.44
CA PHE A 35 16.46 0.46 -5.69
C PHE A 35 16.79 1.90 -6.10
N PHE A 36 15.95 2.51 -6.94
CA PHE A 36 16.12 3.91 -7.35
C PHE A 36 16.04 4.88 -6.17
N LEU A 37 15.05 4.73 -5.29
CA LEU A 37 14.88 5.56 -4.10
C LEU A 37 16.03 5.43 -3.09
N ARG A 38 16.88 4.44 -3.25
CA ARG A 38 18.05 4.22 -2.41
C ARG A 38 19.28 5.01 -2.86
N THR A 39 19.24 5.60 -4.06
CA THR A 39 20.34 6.41 -4.59
C THR A 39 20.35 7.82 -3.97
N ASP A 40 21.55 8.39 -3.78
CA ASP A 40 21.68 9.73 -3.20
C ASP A 40 21.12 10.82 -4.13
N THR A 41 21.15 10.60 -5.44
CA THR A 41 20.53 11.49 -6.45
C THR A 41 19.01 11.62 -6.25
N ALA A 42 18.33 10.54 -5.86
CA ALA A 42 16.90 10.57 -5.57
C ALA A 42 16.60 11.37 -4.28
N VAL A 43 17.52 11.39 -3.32
CA VAL A 43 17.40 12.16 -2.07
C VAL A 43 17.29 13.65 -2.35
N ASP A 44 18.27 14.19 -3.05
CA ASP A 44 18.32 15.64 -3.32
C ASP A 44 17.12 16.08 -4.14
N TYR A 45 16.74 15.30 -5.15
CA TYR A 45 15.60 15.60 -5.98
C TYR A 45 14.25 15.52 -5.22
N LEU A 46 14.05 14.49 -4.40
CA LEU A 46 12.76 14.22 -3.73
C LEU A 46 12.59 14.93 -2.39
N ILE A 47 13.68 15.26 -1.69
CA ILE A 47 13.62 15.93 -0.38
C ILE A 47 13.76 17.45 -0.53
N ASN A 48 14.69 17.91 -1.35
CA ASN A 48 15.02 19.31 -1.52
C ASN A 48 14.27 19.99 -2.67
N GLY A 49 13.63 19.22 -3.57
CA GLY A 49 12.96 19.70 -4.78
C GLY A 49 11.68 20.50 -4.61
N GLY A 50 11.30 20.90 -3.39
CA GLY A 50 10.22 21.87 -3.15
C GLY A 50 8.84 21.47 -3.70
N TYR A 51 8.43 20.22 -3.58
CA TYR A 51 7.12 19.78 -4.08
C TYR A 51 5.96 20.46 -3.35
N TYR A 52 5.21 21.24 -4.11
CA TYR A 52 3.96 21.84 -3.65
C TYR A 52 2.81 20.86 -3.87
N CYS A 53 2.05 20.59 -2.82
CA CYS A 53 0.84 19.81 -2.91
C CYS A 53 -0.29 20.69 -3.45
N THR A 54 -0.73 20.45 -4.68
CA THR A 54 -1.83 21.16 -5.33
C THR A 54 -3.13 21.11 -4.50
N PHE A 55 -3.41 20.00 -3.86
CA PHE A 55 -4.57 19.85 -2.98
C PHE A 55 -4.47 20.79 -1.77
N LYS A 56 -3.30 20.86 -1.14
CA LYS A 56 -3.09 21.75 0.02
C LYS A 56 -3.15 23.22 -0.38
N SER A 57 -2.63 23.60 -1.55
CA SER A 57 -2.71 24.97 -2.03
C SER A 57 -4.13 25.41 -2.43
N ALA A 58 -4.95 24.47 -2.90
CA ALA A 58 -6.32 24.74 -3.31
C ALA A 58 -7.33 24.73 -2.16
N THR A 59 -7.14 23.88 -1.16
CA THR A 59 -8.11 23.66 -0.08
C THR A 59 -7.65 24.14 1.30
N GLY A 60 -6.37 24.42 1.47
CA GLY A 60 -5.74 24.69 2.77
C GLY A 60 -5.53 23.43 3.65
N LEU A 61 -6.13 22.29 3.29
CA LEU A 61 -6.07 21.04 4.04
C LEU A 61 -4.88 20.19 3.63
N ASN A 62 -4.33 19.41 4.56
CA ASN A 62 -3.31 18.43 4.25
C ASN A 62 -3.92 17.27 3.43
N CYS A 63 -3.31 16.96 2.27
CA CYS A 63 -3.69 15.81 1.45
C CYS A 63 -3.39 14.48 2.20
N PRO A 64 -4.24 13.45 2.09
CA PRO A 64 -3.97 12.15 2.70
C PRO A 64 -2.69 11.48 2.18
N GLY A 65 -2.24 11.82 0.96
CA GLY A 65 -0.99 11.35 0.36
C GLY A 65 0.25 12.19 0.71
N CYS A 66 0.09 13.36 1.37
CA CYS A 66 1.22 14.22 1.69
C CYS A 66 2.27 13.50 2.55
N GLY A 67 3.55 13.65 2.17
CA GLY A 67 4.66 12.95 2.81
C GLY A 67 4.85 11.50 2.33
N GLY A 68 4.00 10.98 1.43
CA GLY A 68 4.11 9.62 0.90
C GLY A 68 5.45 9.36 0.20
N THR A 69 5.91 10.27 -0.64
CA THR A 69 7.20 10.15 -1.33
C THR A 69 8.37 10.08 -0.33
N ARG A 70 8.36 10.98 0.69
CA ARG A 70 9.38 10.96 1.74
C ARG A 70 9.31 9.69 2.58
N ALA A 71 8.11 9.23 2.91
CA ALA A 71 7.91 7.97 3.62
C ALA A 71 8.43 6.76 2.83
N SER A 72 8.18 6.71 1.52
CA SER A 72 8.70 5.65 0.64
C SER A 72 10.22 5.67 0.57
N PHE A 73 10.83 6.87 0.56
CA PHE A 73 12.26 7.05 0.60
C PHE A 73 12.87 6.51 1.92
N TYR A 74 12.33 6.89 3.08
CA TYR A 74 12.79 6.36 4.37
C TYR A 74 12.59 4.85 4.46
N LEU A 75 11.48 4.34 3.92
CA LEU A 75 11.21 2.89 3.89
C LEU A 75 12.23 2.15 3.02
N ALA A 76 12.64 2.71 1.87
CA ALA A 76 13.68 2.14 1.01
C ALA A 76 15.05 2.07 1.71
N ARG A 77 15.32 2.96 2.66
CA ARG A 77 16.51 2.94 3.52
C ARG A 77 16.34 2.12 4.79
N LEU A 78 15.21 1.42 4.94
CA LEU A 78 14.84 0.63 6.13
C LEU A 78 14.67 1.47 7.39
N ASP A 79 14.50 2.78 7.26
CA ASP A 79 14.18 3.68 8.36
C ASP A 79 12.66 3.71 8.58
N ILE A 80 12.17 2.66 9.25
CA ILE A 80 10.74 2.43 9.49
C ILE A 80 10.14 3.54 10.35
N VAL A 81 10.89 4.04 11.33
CA VAL A 81 10.39 5.05 12.27
C VAL A 81 10.11 6.37 11.55
N ASN A 82 11.05 6.86 10.76
CA ASN A 82 10.85 8.09 10.01
C ASN A 82 9.84 7.91 8.86
N SER A 83 9.80 6.74 8.21
CA SER A 83 8.75 6.41 7.25
C SER A 83 7.35 6.51 7.88
N PHE A 84 7.14 5.93 9.06
CA PHE A 84 5.88 5.98 9.78
C PHE A 84 5.49 7.41 10.17
N LYS A 85 6.44 8.21 10.68
CA LYS A 85 6.22 9.63 11.04
C LYS A 85 5.81 10.46 9.83
N MET A 86 6.44 10.24 8.68
CA MET A 86 6.12 10.97 7.45
C MET A 86 4.77 10.56 6.87
N ASN A 87 4.55 9.25 6.68
CA ASN A 87 3.27 8.74 6.20
C ASN A 87 3.06 7.27 6.57
N ALA A 88 2.32 7.02 7.65
CA ALA A 88 1.98 5.67 8.11
C ALA A 88 1.25 4.83 7.05
N THR A 89 0.48 5.45 6.14
CA THR A 89 -0.26 4.75 5.09
C THR A 89 0.67 3.98 4.15
N VAL A 90 1.87 4.51 3.84
CA VAL A 90 2.85 3.85 2.98
C VAL A 90 3.34 2.56 3.63
N LEU A 91 3.71 2.61 4.91
CA LEU A 91 4.17 1.44 5.65
C LEU A 91 3.07 0.37 5.73
N VAL A 92 1.85 0.77 6.09
CA VAL A 92 0.70 -0.15 6.19
C VAL A 92 0.41 -0.78 4.83
N SER A 93 0.40 0.00 3.73
CA SER A 93 0.14 -0.54 2.39
C SER A 93 1.18 -1.59 1.96
N VAL A 94 2.46 -1.37 2.27
CA VAL A 94 3.52 -2.35 1.97
C VAL A 94 3.34 -3.62 2.79
N ILE A 95 3.03 -3.51 4.08
CA ILE A 95 2.78 -4.68 4.95
C ILE A 95 1.58 -5.50 4.43
N LEU A 96 0.46 -4.85 4.13
CA LEU A 96 -0.74 -5.52 3.62
C LEU A 96 -0.47 -6.20 2.26
N TYR A 97 0.25 -5.52 1.38
CA TYR A 97 0.64 -6.05 0.08
C TYR A 97 1.54 -7.30 0.22
N LEU A 98 2.59 -7.23 1.05
CA LEU A 98 3.48 -8.36 1.30
C LEU A 98 2.73 -9.53 1.94
N PHE A 99 1.86 -9.27 2.90
CA PHE A 99 1.04 -10.32 3.52
C PHE A 99 0.18 -11.04 2.48
N PHE A 100 -0.50 -10.29 1.60
CA PHE A 100 -1.31 -10.86 0.51
C PHE A 100 -0.45 -11.69 -0.44
N MET A 101 0.66 -11.14 -0.93
CA MET A 101 1.54 -11.80 -1.89
C MET A 101 2.19 -13.06 -1.32
N ILE A 102 2.69 -13.01 -0.09
CA ILE A 102 3.32 -14.16 0.56
C ILE A 102 2.30 -15.27 0.75
N LYS A 103 1.12 -14.95 1.28
CA LYS A 103 0.07 -15.95 1.55
C LYS A 103 -0.42 -16.62 0.29
N GLU A 104 -0.62 -15.87 -0.80
CA GLU A 104 -1.08 -16.41 -2.07
C GLU A 104 0.03 -17.22 -2.78
N THR A 105 1.28 -16.80 -2.67
CA THR A 105 2.42 -17.56 -3.20
C THR A 105 2.59 -18.90 -2.46
N LEU A 106 2.50 -18.89 -1.14
CA LEU A 106 2.56 -20.12 -0.32
C LEU A 106 1.41 -21.08 -0.65
N HIS A 107 0.22 -20.55 -0.94
CA HIS A 107 -0.90 -21.34 -1.41
C HIS A 107 -0.58 -22.05 -2.72
N ARG A 108 0.00 -21.34 -3.70
CA ARG A 108 0.30 -21.88 -5.03
C ARG A 108 1.46 -22.85 -5.05
N VAL A 109 2.49 -22.61 -4.21
CA VAL A 109 3.70 -23.44 -4.18
C VAL A 109 3.53 -24.66 -3.28
N PHE A 110 2.96 -24.48 -2.10
CA PHE A 110 2.88 -25.51 -1.07
C PHE A 110 1.48 -26.05 -0.83
N GLY A 111 0.46 -25.59 -1.57
CA GLY A 111 -0.93 -26.05 -1.39
C GLY A 111 -1.55 -25.64 -0.05
N LEU A 112 -0.97 -24.66 0.65
CA LEU A 112 -1.51 -24.12 1.90
C LEU A 112 -2.83 -23.38 1.66
N LYS A 113 -3.57 -23.04 2.73
CA LYS A 113 -4.82 -22.28 2.60
C LYS A 113 -4.56 -20.91 1.99
N GLY A 114 -5.13 -20.65 0.80
CA GLY A 114 -5.05 -19.38 0.08
C GLY A 114 -5.78 -18.23 0.76
N VAL A 115 -5.75 -17.08 0.11
CA VAL A 115 -6.50 -15.89 0.55
C VAL A 115 -7.97 -16.08 0.17
N LYS A 116 -8.86 -15.94 1.15
CA LYS A 116 -10.31 -15.92 0.92
C LYS A 116 -10.75 -14.50 0.56
N GLU A 117 -11.83 -14.36 -0.22
CA GLU A 117 -12.34 -13.03 -0.61
C GLU A 117 -12.61 -12.11 0.57
N TRP A 118 -13.25 -12.60 1.63
CA TRP A 118 -13.50 -11.78 2.81
C TRP A 118 -12.22 -11.18 3.43
N GLN A 119 -11.09 -11.89 3.33
CA GLN A 119 -9.79 -11.38 3.80
C GLN A 119 -9.30 -10.24 2.93
N VAL A 120 -9.54 -10.27 1.62
CA VAL A 120 -9.25 -9.15 0.71
C VAL A 120 -10.06 -7.92 1.11
N TYR A 121 -11.36 -8.08 1.39
CA TYR A 121 -12.18 -6.96 1.87
C TYR A 121 -11.69 -6.40 3.21
N VAL A 122 -11.26 -7.26 4.12
CA VAL A 122 -10.65 -6.82 5.40
C VAL A 122 -9.38 -6.02 5.16
N LEU A 123 -8.49 -6.48 4.28
CA LEU A 123 -7.25 -5.75 3.93
C LEU A 123 -7.55 -4.38 3.33
N ILE A 124 -8.52 -4.30 2.42
CA ILE A 124 -8.97 -3.03 1.81
C ILE A 124 -9.55 -2.10 2.89
N THR A 125 -10.38 -2.63 3.79
CA THR A 125 -10.98 -1.84 4.88
C THR A 125 -9.92 -1.28 5.81
N ILE A 126 -8.90 -2.07 6.19
CA ILE A 126 -7.78 -1.62 7.02
C ILE A 126 -7.01 -0.50 6.31
N PHE A 127 -6.74 -0.66 5.00
CA PHE A 127 -6.06 0.36 4.21
C PHE A 127 -6.85 1.68 4.18
N VAL A 128 -8.15 1.62 3.83
CA VAL A 128 -9.02 2.80 3.77
C VAL A 128 -9.13 3.47 5.14
N ALA A 129 -9.33 2.68 6.21
CA ALA A 129 -9.37 3.20 7.57
C ALA A 129 -8.08 3.95 7.95
N THR A 130 -6.91 3.40 7.61
CA THR A 130 -5.62 4.04 7.87
C THR A 130 -5.50 5.38 7.14
N VAL A 131 -5.93 5.45 5.86
CA VAL A 131 -5.93 6.70 5.07
C VAL A 131 -6.83 7.75 5.73
N VAL A 132 -8.05 7.37 6.10
CA VAL A 132 -9.05 8.30 6.69
C VAL A 132 -8.59 8.78 8.07
N ILE A 133 -8.17 7.87 8.96
CA ILE A 133 -7.71 8.22 10.30
C ILE A 133 -6.52 9.19 10.21
N ARG A 134 -5.55 8.88 9.35
CA ARG A 134 -4.40 9.76 9.15
C ARG A 134 -4.82 11.13 8.64
N TRP A 135 -5.74 11.20 7.69
CA TRP A 135 -6.23 12.46 7.14
C TRP A 135 -6.91 13.32 8.22
N ILE A 136 -7.74 12.70 9.05
CA ILE A 136 -8.39 13.36 10.19
C ILE A 136 -7.33 13.87 11.18
N VAL A 137 -6.39 13.02 11.59
CA VAL A 137 -5.35 13.38 12.54
C VAL A 137 -4.50 14.54 12.02
N CYS A 138 -4.10 14.51 10.76
CA CYS A 138 -3.27 15.57 10.17
C CYS A 138 -3.99 16.90 9.99
N ASN A 139 -5.31 16.93 9.90
CA ASN A 139 -6.07 18.14 9.64
C ASN A 139 -6.80 18.70 10.87
N PHE A 140 -7.12 17.87 11.85
CA PHE A 140 -7.94 18.27 13.00
C PHE A 140 -7.23 18.14 14.34
N VAL A 141 -6.20 17.28 14.44
CA VAL A 141 -5.47 17.08 15.72
C VAL A 141 -4.17 17.89 15.76
N PHE A 142 -3.45 17.99 14.65
CA PHE A 142 -2.18 18.74 14.59
C PHE A 142 -2.31 20.21 14.14
N VAL A 143 -3.53 20.71 13.95
CA VAL A 143 -3.81 22.12 13.64
C VAL A 143 -4.08 22.93 14.95
N LEU A 144 -4.14 22.24 16.08
CA LEU A 144 -4.17 22.88 17.41
C LEU A 144 -2.76 22.99 17.97
#